data_9603a33a8db22408447c778729cecfa6
#
_entry.id   9603a33a8db22408447c778729cecfa6
#
_cell.length_a   1.000
_cell.length_b   1.000
_cell.length_c   1.000
_cell.angle_alpha   90.00
_cell.angle_beta   90.00
_cell.angle_gamma   90.00
#
_symmetry.space_group_name_H-M   'P 1'
#
loop_
_entity.id
_entity.type
_entity.pdbx_description
1 polymer ?
#
loop_
_entity_poly.entity_id
_entity_poly.type
_entity_poly.pdbx_seq_one_letter_code
_entity_poly.pdbx_strand_id
1 'polypeptide(L)'
;MRKSIKLRTLTTEEVTTIKRLAASRNEPIRLVQRARVIAFMQEDPTLHGTDAGLKAGFHSSAMGPAWVRRFNENGLSGLEDRQRPGRSPTHPPEVRSSLVALAIQKPGTLGYPFELWTLERLQRAFEERHGIHLSDSTIWEWLEAEGLEWKRQQSWFHNAEKHDPEFVEKRGAS
;
A
#
# COMPACT_ATOMS: atom_id res chain seq x y z
N MET A 1 -29.10 -28.27 -14.56
CA MET A 1 -27.88 -28.85 -13.90
C MET A 1 -26.68 -27.97 -14.21
N ARG A 2 -25.92 -27.53 -13.20
CA ARG A 2 -24.66 -26.79 -13.41
C ARG A 2 -23.62 -27.77 -13.96
N LYS A 3 -23.04 -27.47 -15.13
CA LYS A 3 -21.97 -28.28 -15.72
C LYS A 3 -20.78 -28.32 -14.75
N SER A 4 -20.28 -29.53 -14.45
CA SER A 4 -19.06 -29.70 -13.66
C SER A 4 -17.87 -29.09 -14.42
N ILE A 5 -17.05 -28.35 -13.72
CA ILE A 5 -15.83 -27.75 -14.29
C ILE A 5 -14.79 -28.85 -14.38
N LYS A 6 -14.29 -29.09 -15.61
CA LYS A 6 -13.20 -30.00 -15.87
C LYS A 6 -11.86 -29.26 -15.85
N LEU A 7 -10.83 -29.94 -15.39
CA LEU A 7 -9.46 -29.45 -15.49
C LEU A 7 -9.01 -29.52 -16.97
N ARG A 8 -8.35 -28.46 -17.45
CA ARG A 8 -7.70 -28.49 -18.76
C ARG A 8 -6.48 -29.40 -18.78
N THR A 9 -6.00 -29.76 -19.94
CA THR A 9 -4.72 -30.46 -20.06
C THR A 9 -3.59 -29.57 -19.54
N LEU A 10 -2.72 -30.13 -18.71
CA LEU A 10 -1.56 -29.45 -18.14
C LEU A 10 -0.32 -29.70 -19.02
N THR A 11 0.58 -28.72 -19.06
CA THR A 11 1.93 -28.92 -19.62
C THR A 11 2.80 -29.75 -18.68
N THR A 12 3.89 -30.32 -19.18
CA THR A 12 4.83 -31.07 -18.35
C THR A 12 5.42 -30.25 -17.21
N GLU A 13 5.71 -28.95 -17.48
CA GLU A 13 6.20 -28.01 -16.49
C GLU A 13 5.17 -27.73 -15.41
N GLU A 14 3.91 -27.53 -15.80
CA GLU A 14 2.81 -27.32 -14.86
C GLU A 14 2.62 -28.53 -13.94
N VAL A 15 2.63 -29.74 -14.51
CA VAL A 15 2.51 -30.98 -13.73
C VAL A 15 3.64 -31.09 -12.69
N THR A 16 4.87 -30.82 -13.09
CA THR A 16 6.03 -30.85 -12.18
C THR A 16 5.91 -29.83 -11.07
N THR A 17 5.56 -28.59 -11.42
CA THR A 17 5.39 -27.48 -10.48
C THR A 17 4.23 -27.73 -9.51
N ILE A 18 3.09 -28.21 -10.00
CA ILE A 18 1.93 -28.54 -9.17
C ILE A 18 2.24 -29.63 -8.17
N LYS A 19 2.92 -30.71 -8.60
CA LYS A 19 3.35 -31.79 -7.69
C LYS A 19 4.28 -31.26 -6.60
N ARG A 20 5.26 -30.42 -6.97
CA ARG A 20 6.20 -29.81 -6.01
C ARG A 20 5.46 -28.92 -5.00
N LEU A 21 4.56 -28.06 -5.47
CA LEU A 21 3.78 -27.18 -4.60
C LEU A 21 2.83 -27.96 -3.69
N ALA A 22 2.13 -28.97 -4.20
CA ALA A 22 1.19 -29.78 -3.43
C ALA A 22 1.85 -30.56 -2.27
N ALA A 23 3.13 -30.95 -2.44
CA ALA A 23 3.93 -31.66 -1.45
C ALA A 23 4.76 -30.73 -0.55
N SER A 24 4.83 -29.45 -0.85
CA SER A 24 5.69 -28.49 -0.13
C SER A 24 5.26 -28.32 1.33
N ARG A 25 6.29 -28.19 2.21
CA ARG A 25 6.13 -27.83 3.63
C ARG A 25 6.52 -26.38 3.93
N ASN A 26 7.20 -25.72 2.98
CA ASN A 26 7.74 -24.37 3.15
C ASN A 26 6.87 -23.30 2.50
N GLU A 27 5.99 -23.68 1.56
CA GLU A 27 5.10 -22.75 0.89
C GLU A 27 3.88 -22.40 1.76
N PRO A 28 3.27 -21.22 1.57
CA PRO A 28 2.05 -20.84 2.28
C PRO A 28 0.97 -21.92 2.14
N ILE A 29 0.38 -22.33 3.26
CA ILE A 29 -0.61 -23.42 3.30
C ILE A 29 -1.74 -23.22 2.28
N ARG A 30 -2.16 -21.98 2.06
CA ARG A 30 -3.20 -21.66 1.08
C ARG A 30 -2.79 -22.00 -0.35
N LEU A 31 -1.53 -21.76 -0.71
CA LEU A 31 -1.00 -22.10 -2.03
C LEU A 31 -0.90 -23.62 -2.19
N VAL A 32 -0.43 -24.31 -1.15
CA VAL A 32 -0.36 -25.78 -1.10
C VAL A 32 -1.74 -26.40 -1.28
N GLN A 33 -2.77 -25.92 -0.57
CA GLN A 33 -4.13 -26.41 -0.72
C GLN A 33 -4.67 -26.24 -2.13
N ARG A 34 -4.43 -25.09 -2.76
CA ARG A 34 -4.86 -24.80 -4.15
C ARG A 34 -4.15 -25.72 -5.13
N ALA A 35 -2.85 -25.93 -4.97
CA ALA A 35 -2.07 -26.85 -5.79
C ALA A 35 -2.57 -28.29 -5.63
N ARG A 36 -2.95 -28.71 -4.42
CA ARG A 36 -3.52 -30.04 -4.17
C ARG A 36 -4.84 -30.29 -4.92
N VAL A 37 -5.70 -29.27 -5.03
CA VAL A 37 -6.95 -29.39 -5.83
C VAL A 37 -6.61 -29.79 -7.27
N ILE A 38 -5.64 -29.11 -7.88
CA ILE A 38 -5.24 -29.38 -9.26
C ILE A 38 -4.55 -30.73 -9.37
N ALA A 39 -3.66 -31.06 -8.42
CA ALA A 39 -2.97 -32.36 -8.39
C ALA A 39 -3.96 -33.52 -8.30
N PHE A 40 -4.95 -33.48 -7.43
CA PHE A 40 -5.95 -34.54 -7.29
C PHE A 40 -6.80 -34.73 -8.55
N MET A 41 -7.18 -33.64 -9.21
CA MET A 41 -7.93 -33.73 -10.48
C MET A 41 -7.06 -34.16 -11.66
N GLN A 42 -5.74 -33.94 -11.59
CA GLN A 42 -4.78 -34.44 -12.57
C GLN A 42 -4.56 -35.94 -12.40
N GLU A 43 -4.52 -36.44 -11.16
CA GLU A 43 -4.39 -37.87 -10.84
C GLU A 43 -5.64 -38.67 -11.14
N ASP A 44 -6.81 -38.08 -10.85
CA ASP A 44 -8.12 -38.69 -11.13
C ASP A 44 -8.99 -37.70 -11.95
N PRO A 45 -9.03 -37.85 -13.29
CA PRO A 45 -9.83 -37.01 -14.16
C PRO A 45 -11.37 -37.14 -13.96
N THR A 46 -11.82 -38.17 -13.23
CA THR A 46 -13.24 -38.36 -12.89
C THR A 46 -13.66 -37.58 -11.66
N LEU A 47 -12.68 -37.16 -10.83
CA LEU A 47 -12.92 -36.42 -9.61
C LEU A 47 -13.53 -35.04 -9.89
N HIS A 48 -14.61 -34.72 -9.18
CA HIS A 48 -15.20 -33.41 -9.28
C HIS A 48 -14.40 -32.36 -8.48
N GLY A 49 -14.34 -31.13 -9.02
CA GLY A 49 -13.65 -30.03 -8.34
C GLY A 49 -14.11 -29.78 -6.90
N THR A 50 -15.39 -30.06 -6.59
CA THR A 50 -15.96 -30.03 -5.25
C THR A 50 -15.23 -30.98 -4.29
N ASP A 51 -15.08 -32.23 -4.70
CA ASP A 51 -14.51 -33.29 -3.89
C ASP A 51 -12.98 -33.11 -3.79
N ALA A 52 -12.35 -32.67 -4.87
CA ALA A 52 -10.94 -32.28 -4.88
C ALA A 52 -10.67 -31.14 -3.88
N GLY A 53 -11.59 -30.16 -3.80
CA GLY A 53 -11.50 -29.07 -2.84
C GLY A 53 -11.59 -29.54 -1.39
N LEU A 54 -12.58 -30.36 -1.08
CA LEU A 54 -12.74 -30.95 0.27
C LEU A 54 -11.53 -31.80 0.65
N LYS A 55 -11.04 -32.66 -0.27
CA LYS A 55 -9.84 -33.47 -0.08
C LYS A 55 -8.59 -32.63 0.13
N ALA A 56 -8.51 -31.44 -0.47
CA ALA A 56 -7.40 -30.50 -0.29
C ALA A 56 -7.48 -29.70 1.04
N GLY A 57 -8.57 -29.86 1.81
CA GLY A 57 -8.76 -29.22 3.11
C GLY A 57 -9.55 -27.91 3.06
N PHE A 58 -10.29 -27.63 1.99
CA PHE A 58 -11.25 -26.54 1.96
C PHE A 58 -12.56 -26.95 2.62
N HIS A 59 -13.14 -26.06 3.42
CA HIS A 59 -14.41 -26.31 4.11
C HIS A 59 -15.66 -26.02 3.23
N SER A 60 -15.49 -25.32 2.10
CA SER A 60 -16.58 -24.95 1.21
C SER A 60 -16.50 -25.71 -0.09
N SER A 61 -17.62 -26.32 -0.51
CA SER A 61 -17.76 -27.02 -1.79
C SER A 61 -17.54 -26.14 -3.01
N ALA A 62 -17.70 -24.82 -2.88
CA ALA A 62 -17.51 -23.88 -3.96
C ALA A 62 -16.02 -23.56 -4.27
N MET A 63 -15.12 -23.79 -3.30
CA MET A 63 -13.73 -23.37 -3.42
C MET A 63 -12.94 -24.20 -4.44
N GLY A 64 -13.12 -25.51 -4.43
CA GLY A 64 -12.44 -26.38 -5.40
C GLY A 64 -12.73 -25.99 -6.85
N PRO A 65 -14.00 -25.94 -7.27
CA PRO A 65 -14.37 -25.49 -8.62
C PRO A 65 -13.87 -24.08 -8.95
N ALA A 66 -13.86 -23.17 -7.99
CA ALA A 66 -13.36 -21.81 -8.20
C ALA A 66 -11.86 -21.80 -8.52
N TRP A 67 -11.05 -22.61 -7.81
CA TRP A 67 -9.61 -22.72 -8.06
C TRP A 67 -9.31 -23.42 -9.38
N VAL A 68 -10.08 -24.44 -9.75
CA VAL A 68 -9.95 -25.09 -11.06
C VAL A 68 -10.24 -24.09 -12.18
N ARG A 69 -11.27 -23.26 -12.06
CA ARG A 69 -11.57 -22.22 -13.05
C ARG A 69 -10.42 -21.24 -13.19
N ARG A 70 -9.91 -20.72 -12.06
CA ARG A 70 -8.78 -19.77 -12.06
C ARG A 70 -7.52 -20.36 -12.66
N PHE A 71 -7.26 -21.63 -12.38
CA PHE A 71 -6.14 -22.34 -12.99
C PHE A 71 -6.33 -22.56 -14.48
N ASN A 72 -7.52 -22.93 -14.93
CA ASN A 72 -7.81 -23.09 -16.36
C ASN A 72 -7.62 -21.78 -17.14
N GLU A 73 -7.96 -20.64 -16.53
CA GLU A 73 -7.84 -19.31 -17.13
C GLU A 73 -6.42 -18.76 -17.11
N ASN A 74 -5.70 -18.91 -15.99
CA ASN A 74 -4.45 -18.19 -15.74
C ASN A 74 -3.24 -19.12 -15.45
N GLY A 75 -3.40 -20.44 -15.54
CA GLY A 75 -2.33 -21.38 -15.24
C GLY A 75 -1.85 -21.28 -13.78
N LEU A 76 -0.54 -21.44 -13.58
CA LEU A 76 0.09 -21.39 -12.24
C LEU A 76 -0.16 -20.06 -11.51
N SER A 77 -0.13 -18.93 -12.21
CA SER A 77 -0.41 -17.62 -11.60
C SER A 77 -1.84 -17.51 -11.07
N GLY A 78 -2.78 -18.33 -11.59
CA GLY A 78 -4.13 -18.45 -11.07
C GLY A 78 -4.22 -18.98 -9.64
N LEU A 79 -3.18 -19.66 -9.15
CA LEU A 79 -3.12 -20.17 -7.78
C LEU A 79 -2.60 -19.15 -6.77
N GLU A 80 -1.99 -18.08 -7.22
CA GLU A 80 -1.47 -17.02 -6.37
C GLU A 80 -2.59 -16.14 -5.80
N ASP A 81 -2.28 -15.43 -4.71
CA ASP A 81 -3.21 -14.44 -4.16
C ASP A 81 -3.27 -13.22 -5.10
N ARG A 82 -4.48 -12.81 -5.46
CA ARG A 82 -4.65 -11.53 -6.15
C ARG A 82 -4.36 -10.40 -5.19
N GLN A 83 -3.60 -9.42 -5.65
CA GLN A 83 -3.43 -8.17 -4.92
C GLN A 83 -4.83 -7.56 -4.70
N ARG A 84 -5.13 -7.30 -3.46
CA ARG A 84 -6.38 -6.64 -3.08
C ARG A 84 -6.19 -5.13 -3.22
N PRO A 85 -7.17 -4.37 -3.72
CA PRO A 85 -7.03 -2.92 -3.90
C PRO A 85 -6.83 -2.14 -2.60
N GLY A 86 -6.91 -2.80 -1.44
CA GLY A 86 -6.80 -2.13 -0.15
C GLY A 86 -8.01 -1.25 0.17
N ARG A 87 -7.84 -0.36 1.15
CA ARG A 87 -8.82 0.66 1.47
C ARG A 87 -8.76 1.75 0.41
N SER A 88 -9.90 2.14 -0.13
CA SER A 88 -9.97 3.28 -1.05
C SER A 88 -9.43 4.55 -0.38
N PRO A 89 -8.66 5.38 -1.11
CA PRO A 89 -8.21 6.66 -0.60
C PRO A 89 -9.40 7.50 -0.12
N THR A 90 -9.25 8.14 1.04
CA THR A 90 -10.30 9.00 1.62
C THR A 90 -10.46 10.29 0.81
N HIS A 91 -9.37 10.75 0.21
CA HIS A 91 -9.33 11.97 -0.57
C HIS A 91 -8.90 11.67 -2.01
N PRO A 92 -9.49 12.33 -3.01
CA PRO A 92 -9.08 12.19 -4.40
C PRO A 92 -7.68 12.80 -4.63
N PRO A 93 -6.95 12.39 -5.70
CA PRO A 93 -5.58 12.84 -5.98
C PRO A 93 -5.42 14.36 -6.08
N GLU A 94 -6.48 15.06 -6.51
CA GLU A 94 -6.51 16.52 -6.68
C GLU A 94 -6.32 17.28 -5.35
N VAL A 95 -6.82 16.70 -4.25
CA VAL A 95 -6.66 17.25 -2.90
C VAL A 95 -5.18 17.24 -2.50
N ARG A 96 -4.48 16.13 -2.77
CA ARG A 96 -3.04 16.03 -2.53
C ARG A 96 -2.25 17.05 -3.36
N SER A 97 -2.56 17.15 -4.67
CA SER A 97 -1.90 18.10 -5.56
C SER A 97 -2.11 19.54 -5.10
N SER A 98 -3.31 19.89 -4.63
CA SER A 98 -3.62 21.21 -4.09
C SER A 98 -2.86 21.51 -2.79
N LEU A 99 -2.70 20.52 -1.90
CA LEU A 99 -1.90 20.67 -0.68
C LEU A 99 -0.42 20.93 -1.00
N VAL A 100 0.15 20.15 -1.92
CA VAL A 100 1.54 20.31 -2.36
C VAL A 100 1.74 21.69 -2.99
N ALA A 101 0.82 22.12 -3.88
CA ALA A 101 0.86 23.43 -4.49
C ALA A 101 0.80 24.59 -3.47
N LEU A 102 0.07 24.41 -2.37
CA LEU A 102 0.04 25.36 -1.26
C LEU A 102 1.34 25.35 -0.47
N ALA A 103 1.88 24.16 -0.15
CA ALA A 103 3.06 23.99 0.68
C ALA A 103 4.35 24.57 0.07
N ILE A 104 4.49 24.55 -1.27
CA ILE A 104 5.66 25.12 -1.96
C ILE A 104 5.62 26.65 -2.09
N GLN A 105 4.48 27.28 -1.86
CA GLN A 105 4.36 28.73 -1.90
C GLN A 105 4.77 29.34 -0.55
N LYS A 106 5.37 30.53 -0.59
CA LYS A 106 5.69 31.26 0.63
C LYS A 106 4.41 31.80 1.26
N PRO A 107 4.18 31.62 2.58
CA PRO A 107 2.97 32.13 3.25
C PRO A 107 2.73 33.62 3.03
N GLY A 108 3.79 34.45 3.10
CA GLY A 108 3.69 35.90 2.91
C GLY A 108 3.14 36.30 1.54
N THR A 109 3.46 35.56 0.49
CA THR A 109 2.91 35.83 -0.87
C THR A 109 1.41 35.54 -0.98
N LEU A 110 0.89 34.76 -0.03
CA LEU A 110 -0.52 34.39 0.07
C LEU A 110 -1.30 35.26 1.06
N GLY A 111 -0.63 36.30 1.64
CA GLY A 111 -1.25 37.24 2.57
C GLY A 111 -1.22 36.79 4.03
N TYR A 112 -0.51 35.73 4.37
CA TYR A 112 -0.39 35.29 5.76
C TYR A 112 0.68 36.10 6.50
N PRO A 113 0.49 36.39 7.81
CA PRO A 113 1.42 37.23 8.61
C PRO A 113 2.64 36.44 9.12
N PHE A 114 3.11 35.44 8.40
CA PHE A 114 4.25 34.62 8.75
C PHE A 114 5.00 34.14 7.49
N GLU A 115 6.31 33.88 7.64
CA GLU A 115 7.18 33.55 6.52
C GLU A 115 7.31 32.06 6.23
N LEU A 116 7.03 31.18 7.21
CA LEU A 116 7.23 29.75 7.11
C LEU A 116 5.96 28.99 7.48
N TRP A 117 5.71 27.90 6.74
CA TRP A 117 4.69 26.94 7.10
C TRP A 117 5.10 26.14 8.34
N THR A 118 4.17 25.94 9.28
CA THR A 118 4.15 24.84 10.21
C THR A 118 3.04 23.88 9.78
N LEU A 119 3.05 22.61 10.23
CA LEU A 119 1.98 21.69 9.91
C LEU A 119 0.61 22.27 10.24
N GLU A 120 0.46 22.82 11.44
CA GLU A 120 -0.78 23.44 11.91
C GLU A 120 -1.22 24.64 11.03
N ARG A 121 -0.26 25.51 10.65
CA ARG A 121 -0.57 26.64 9.76
C ARG A 121 -0.96 26.20 8.37
N LEU A 122 -0.28 25.20 7.82
CA LEU A 122 -0.59 24.64 6.53
C LEU A 122 -1.96 23.95 6.53
N GLN A 123 -2.26 23.19 7.59
CA GLN A 123 -3.56 22.54 7.80
C GLN A 123 -4.69 23.57 7.80
N ARG A 124 -4.57 24.61 8.64
CA ARG A 124 -5.57 25.68 8.73
C ARG A 124 -5.77 26.43 7.40
N ALA A 125 -4.65 26.80 6.75
CA ALA A 125 -4.71 27.49 5.46
C ALA A 125 -5.33 26.63 4.36
N PHE A 126 -5.08 25.32 4.39
CA PHE A 126 -5.68 24.38 3.46
C PHE A 126 -7.19 24.23 3.70
N GLU A 127 -7.58 24.07 4.96
CA GLU A 127 -9.01 23.99 5.35
C GLU A 127 -9.78 25.28 5.01
N GLU A 128 -9.20 26.44 5.28
CA GLU A 128 -9.81 27.75 4.92
C GLU A 128 -10.04 27.90 3.40
N ARG A 129 -9.11 27.41 2.57
CA ARG A 129 -9.18 27.57 1.12
C ARG A 129 -10.01 26.52 0.39
N HIS A 130 -10.01 25.30 0.90
CA HIS A 130 -10.59 24.14 0.21
C HIS A 130 -11.78 23.54 0.97
N GLY A 131 -12.04 23.94 2.21
CA GLY A 131 -13.09 23.38 3.05
C GLY A 131 -12.83 21.91 3.46
N ILE A 132 -11.60 21.43 3.33
CA ILE A 132 -11.23 20.05 3.60
C ILE A 132 -10.26 20.01 4.77
N HIS A 133 -10.66 19.32 5.84
CA HIS A 133 -9.79 19.06 6.98
C HIS A 133 -8.91 17.86 6.70
N LEU A 134 -7.59 18.03 6.81
CA LEU A 134 -6.59 16.97 6.69
C LEU A 134 -5.93 16.76 8.05
N SER A 135 -5.66 15.50 8.43
CA SER A 135 -4.88 15.24 9.63
C SER A 135 -3.39 15.56 9.41
N ASP A 136 -2.67 15.88 10.50
CA ASP A 136 -1.23 16.16 10.46
C ASP A 136 -0.43 15.02 9.84
N SER A 137 -0.79 13.77 10.17
CA SER A 137 -0.16 12.58 9.59
C SER A 137 -0.38 12.49 8.08
N THR A 138 -1.58 12.80 7.59
CA THR A 138 -1.88 12.80 6.15
C THR A 138 -1.07 13.88 5.43
N ILE A 139 -0.97 15.08 6.00
CA ILE A 139 -0.18 16.19 5.44
C ILE A 139 1.29 15.76 5.39
N TRP A 140 1.81 15.22 6.50
CA TRP A 140 3.19 14.75 6.60
C TRP A 140 3.50 13.69 5.53
N GLU A 141 2.71 12.60 5.49
CA GLU A 141 2.90 11.49 4.55
C GLU A 141 2.87 11.96 3.08
N TRP A 142 1.97 12.87 2.76
CA TRP A 142 1.85 13.37 1.39
C TRP A 142 3.02 14.27 0.99
N LEU A 143 3.50 15.13 1.88
CA LEU A 143 4.64 16.00 1.60
C LEU A 143 5.95 15.20 1.53
N GLU A 144 6.15 14.23 2.43
CA GLU A 144 7.30 13.31 2.41
C GLU A 144 7.34 12.49 1.09
N ALA A 145 6.20 11.96 0.66
CA ALA A 145 6.11 11.20 -0.59
C ALA A 145 6.37 12.05 -1.85
N GLU A 146 6.26 13.39 -1.77
CA GLU A 146 6.67 14.33 -2.82
C GLU A 146 8.12 14.83 -2.64
N GLY A 147 8.86 14.27 -1.68
CA GLY A 147 10.24 14.67 -1.39
C GLY A 147 10.39 16.01 -0.68
N LEU A 148 9.31 16.52 -0.09
CA LEU A 148 9.33 17.75 0.70
C LEU A 148 9.68 17.41 2.14
N GLU A 149 10.93 17.68 2.53
CA GLU A 149 11.41 17.47 3.88
C GLU A 149 11.06 18.64 4.80
N TRP A 150 10.52 18.32 5.96
CA TRP A 150 10.25 19.30 7.01
C TRP A 150 11.53 19.62 7.76
N LYS A 151 12.10 20.81 7.53
CA LYS A 151 13.27 21.26 8.28
C LYS A 151 12.84 21.86 9.61
N ARG A 152 13.30 21.31 10.73
CA ARG A 152 13.17 21.94 12.02
C ARG A 152 13.88 23.29 11.97
N GLN A 153 13.16 24.37 12.28
CA GLN A 153 13.76 25.68 12.47
C GLN A 153 14.68 25.59 13.67
N GLN A 154 15.98 25.74 13.45
CA GLN A 154 16.93 25.91 14.57
C GLN A 154 16.81 27.34 15.05
N SER A 155 16.21 27.54 16.22
CA SER A 155 16.26 28.83 16.88
C SER A 155 17.63 29.00 17.54
N TRP A 156 18.28 30.07 17.20
CA TRP A 156 19.51 30.46 17.90
C TRP A 156 19.10 31.14 19.20
N PHE A 157 19.38 30.50 20.33
CA PHE A 157 19.25 31.15 21.64
C PHE A 157 20.54 31.86 21.95
N HIS A 158 20.46 33.13 22.26
CA HIS A 158 21.54 33.87 22.87
C HIS A 158 21.75 33.35 24.29
N ASN A 159 22.87 32.65 24.51
CA ASN A 159 23.29 32.30 25.87
C ASN A 159 24.09 33.48 26.39
N ALA A 160 23.47 34.29 27.25
CA ALA A 160 24.08 35.50 27.81
C ALA A 160 25.44 35.26 28.51
N GLU A 161 25.69 34.04 28.97
CA GLU A 161 26.94 33.67 29.67
C GLU A 161 28.13 33.45 28.72
N LYS A 162 27.94 33.42 27.41
CA LYS A 162 28.99 33.16 26.41
C LYS A 162 29.28 34.34 25.49
N HIS A 163 28.77 35.52 25.77
CA HIS A 163 29.05 36.71 24.96
C HIS A 163 30.34 37.39 25.41
N ASP A 164 31.21 37.66 24.43
CA ASP A 164 32.29 38.62 24.59
C ASP A 164 31.71 39.93 25.16
N PRO A 165 32.20 40.45 26.30
CA PRO A 165 31.72 41.72 26.89
C PRO A 165 31.70 42.89 25.90
N GLU A 166 32.58 42.87 24.89
CA GLU A 166 32.63 43.89 23.82
C GLU A 166 31.68 43.68 22.67
N PHE A 167 30.84 42.59 22.69
CA PHE A 167 29.95 42.27 21.59
C PHE A 167 28.90 43.36 21.28
N VAL A 168 28.43 44.02 22.34
CA VAL A 168 27.43 45.11 22.23
C VAL A 168 28.07 46.37 21.64
N GLU A 169 29.31 46.69 22.00
CA GLU A 169 30.04 47.84 21.47
C GLU A 169 30.39 47.66 19.98
N LYS A 170 30.77 46.46 19.58
CA LYS A 170 31.10 46.16 18.18
C LYS A 170 29.87 46.23 17.24
N ARG A 171 28.65 46.10 17.76
CA ARG A 171 27.41 46.18 16.99
C ARG A 171 26.82 47.60 16.93
N GLY A 172 27.22 48.48 17.83
CA GLY A 172 26.76 49.88 17.91
C GLY A 172 27.60 50.87 17.07
N ALA A 173 28.66 50.39 16.41
CA ALA A 173 29.60 51.20 15.62
C ALA A 173 29.40 51.03 14.10
N SER A 174 28.15 51.13 13.62
CA SER A 174 27.82 51.17 12.20
C SER A 174 26.83 52.25 11.92
#